data_dbd14b4f040040470d386d85b362b442
#
_entry.id   dbd14b4f040040470d386d85b362b442
#
_cell.length_a   1.000
_cell.length_b   1.000
_cell.length_c   1.000
_cell.angle_alpha   90.00
_cell.angle_beta   90.00
_cell.angle_gamma   90.00
#
_symmetry.space_group_name_H-M   'P 1'
#
loop_
_entity.id
_entity.type
_entity.pdbx_description
1 polymer ?
#
loop_
_entity_poly.entity_id
_entity_poly.type
_entity_poly.pdbx_seq_one_letter_code
_entity_poly.pdbx_strand_id
1 'polypeptide(L)'
;MELNQSDPEYINAMTLHLTGDWATAQSALEQLLKKYPDNPLIYFLLGNNSYSQGKLDTAIDQYRRSIYLKPDFGNAYYKLGVCQYRVGKLQHALESFQKVATLKNQSHAMAIYFAGLIDVLLGNDAAAAEAFDSFRKVSPESHIANFYLAQLKLKRNEFKDALDPLAQLAAETPHFAEVHYMLGVAHYGLHENMEAIKCFRRALEINPNDQRSKTRLALLTDTPWS
;
A
#
# COMPACT_ATOMS: atom_id res chain seq x y z
N MET A 1 16.33 5.12 -33.32
CA MET A 1 17.62 4.88 -32.65
C MET A 1 17.30 4.49 -31.21
N GLU A 2 17.81 3.36 -30.72
CA GLU A 2 17.55 2.93 -29.34
C GLU A 2 18.48 3.66 -28.36
N LEU A 3 17.95 4.04 -27.19
CA LEU A 3 18.72 4.64 -26.10
C LEU A 3 19.67 3.57 -25.52
N ASN A 4 20.95 3.84 -25.58
CA ASN A 4 21.93 3.01 -24.88
C ASN A 4 22.07 3.50 -23.41
N GLN A 5 21.81 2.63 -22.45
CA GLN A 5 21.96 2.97 -21.03
C GLN A 5 23.41 3.22 -20.59
N SER A 6 24.39 2.87 -21.44
CA SER A 6 25.80 3.21 -21.26
C SER A 6 26.17 4.57 -21.89
N ASP A 7 25.21 5.29 -22.49
CA ASP A 7 25.42 6.63 -23.03
C ASP A 7 25.84 7.59 -21.90
N PRO A 8 26.95 8.31 -22.01
CA PRO A 8 27.38 9.27 -20.98
C PRO A 8 26.31 10.34 -20.65
N GLU A 9 25.55 10.78 -21.64
CA GLU A 9 24.46 11.75 -21.44
C GLU A 9 23.34 11.15 -20.55
N TYR A 10 23.00 9.87 -20.76
CA TYR A 10 22.04 9.16 -19.93
C TYR A 10 22.56 8.98 -18.50
N ILE A 11 23.80 8.51 -18.33
CA ILE A 11 24.44 8.33 -17.02
C ILE A 11 24.49 9.65 -16.25
N ASN A 12 24.86 10.75 -16.93
CA ASN A 12 24.89 12.08 -16.33
C ASN A 12 23.49 12.50 -15.83
N ALA A 13 22.46 12.36 -16.66
CA ALA A 13 21.08 12.70 -16.27
C ALA A 13 20.60 11.89 -15.05
N MET A 14 20.94 10.60 -15.00
CA MET A 14 20.62 9.73 -13.88
C MET A 14 21.38 10.11 -12.60
N THR A 15 22.66 10.43 -12.73
CA THR A 15 23.49 10.88 -11.59
C THR A 15 22.93 12.17 -10.98
N LEU A 16 22.60 13.14 -11.80
CA LEU A 16 22.00 14.41 -11.38
C LEU A 16 20.66 14.18 -10.65
N HIS A 17 19.81 13.28 -11.18
CA HIS A 17 18.57 12.92 -10.51
C HIS A 17 18.82 12.29 -9.14
N LEU A 18 19.76 11.35 -9.03
CA LEU A 18 20.09 10.64 -7.79
C LEU A 18 20.74 11.54 -6.74
N THR A 19 21.52 12.53 -7.17
CA THR A 19 22.16 13.51 -6.27
C THR A 19 21.23 14.65 -5.85
N GLY A 20 19.99 14.68 -6.37
CA GLY A 20 18.98 15.68 -6.01
C GLY A 20 19.06 16.99 -6.80
N ASP A 21 19.94 17.09 -7.79
CA ASP A 21 19.96 18.22 -8.73
C ASP A 21 18.90 18.02 -9.82
N TRP A 22 17.65 18.09 -9.40
CA TRP A 22 16.51 17.78 -10.28
C TRP A 22 16.31 18.80 -11.40
N ALA A 23 16.74 20.05 -11.20
CA ALA A 23 16.63 21.09 -12.23
C ALA A 23 17.59 20.80 -13.41
N THR A 24 18.84 20.48 -13.11
CA THR A 24 19.84 20.12 -14.13
C THR A 24 19.52 18.76 -14.75
N ALA A 25 19.05 17.78 -13.96
CA ALA A 25 18.56 16.48 -14.44
C ALA A 25 17.41 16.63 -15.45
N GLN A 26 16.46 17.54 -15.16
CA GLN A 26 15.35 17.85 -16.08
C GLN A 26 15.89 18.30 -17.44
N SER A 27 16.79 19.27 -17.45
CA SER A 27 17.39 19.81 -18.68
C SER A 27 18.16 18.74 -19.46
N ALA A 28 18.91 17.88 -18.77
CA ALA A 28 19.63 16.77 -19.39
C ALA A 28 18.69 15.74 -20.02
N LEU A 29 17.60 15.37 -19.32
CA LEU A 29 16.58 14.45 -19.84
C LEU A 29 15.84 15.04 -21.05
N GLU A 30 15.57 16.35 -21.05
CA GLU A 30 14.96 17.04 -22.18
C GLU A 30 15.88 17.10 -23.42
N GLN A 31 17.19 17.20 -23.22
CA GLN A 31 18.14 17.07 -24.35
C GLN A 31 18.15 15.64 -24.90
N LEU A 32 18.15 14.64 -24.04
CA LEU A 32 18.01 13.24 -24.45
C LEU A 32 16.68 13.01 -25.20
N LEU A 33 15.60 13.64 -24.77
CA LEU A 33 14.31 13.52 -25.44
C LEU A 33 14.33 14.12 -26.86
N LYS A 34 15.08 15.20 -27.12
CA LYS A 34 15.27 15.74 -28.48
C LYS A 34 16.00 14.74 -29.39
N LYS A 35 16.94 13.98 -28.83
CA LYS A 35 17.70 12.95 -29.54
C LYS A 35 16.88 11.65 -29.73
N TYR A 36 16.00 11.33 -28.75
CA TYR A 36 15.20 10.10 -28.72
C TYR A 36 13.71 10.42 -28.39
N PRO A 37 12.95 11.06 -29.30
CA PRO A 37 11.65 11.67 -28.99
C PRO A 37 10.56 10.66 -28.60
N ASP A 38 10.65 9.41 -29.04
CA ASP A 38 9.66 8.36 -28.76
C ASP A 38 10.20 7.27 -27.81
N ASN A 39 11.14 7.64 -26.95
CA ASN A 39 11.70 6.69 -26.01
C ASN A 39 10.89 6.66 -24.70
N PRO A 40 10.22 5.53 -24.36
CA PRO A 40 9.37 5.43 -23.17
C PRO A 40 10.15 5.58 -21.86
N LEU A 41 11.43 5.16 -21.83
CA LEU A 41 12.26 5.26 -20.64
C LEU A 41 12.59 6.72 -20.29
N ILE A 42 12.82 7.58 -21.29
CA ILE A 42 13.11 9.00 -21.03
C ILE A 42 11.87 9.68 -20.41
N TYR A 43 10.66 9.41 -20.93
CA TYR A 43 9.43 9.92 -20.32
C TYR A 43 9.20 9.39 -18.91
N PHE A 44 9.52 8.13 -18.65
CA PHE A 44 9.47 7.56 -17.29
C PHE A 44 10.45 8.29 -16.35
N LEU A 45 11.65 8.58 -16.78
CA LEU A 45 12.65 9.30 -15.98
C LEU A 45 12.28 10.76 -15.73
N LEU A 46 11.73 11.44 -16.74
CA LEU A 46 11.14 12.76 -16.56
C LEU A 46 10.02 12.74 -15.51
N GLY A 47 9.16 11.70 -15.57
CA GLY A 47 8.13 11.45 -14.56
C GLY A 47 8.69 11.29 -13.15
N ASN A 48 9.76 10.49 -13.00
CA ASN A 48 10.44 10.33 -11.71
C ASN A 48 11.03 11.66 -11.22
N ASN A 49 11.64 12.42 -12.11
CA ASN A 49 12.23 13.72 -11.79
C ASN A 49 11.17 14.74 -11.34
N SER A 50 10.04 14.80 -12.05
CA SER A 50 8.88 15.64 -11.69
C SER A 50 8.25 15.20 -10.36
N TYR A 51 8.15 13.89 -10.13
CA TYR A 51 7.67 13.32 -8.86
C TYR A 51 8.55 13.76 -7.68
N SER A 52 9.87 13.67 -7.82
CA SER A 52 10.84 14.09 -6.80
C SER A 52 10.74 15.58 -6.48
N GLN A 53 10.36 16.40 -7.47
CA GLN A 53 10.09 17.82 -7.29
C GLN A 53 8.68 18.13 -6.73
N GLY A 54 7.85 17.12 -6.47
CA GLY A 54 6.47 17.30 -6.03
C GLY A 54 5.48 17.75 -7.13
N LYS A 55 5.92 17.80 -8.39
CA LYS A 55 5.10 18.20 -9.55
C LYS A 55 4.27 17.00 -10.04
N LEU A 56 3.25 16.60 -9.24
CA LEU A 56 2.54 15.34 -9.44
C LEU A 56 1.74 15.29 -10.75
N ASP A 57 1.09 16.38 -11.15
CA ASP A 57 0.32 16.39 -12.41
C ASP A 57 1.26 16.25 -13.63
N THR A 58 2.39 16.95 -13.63
CA THR A 58 3.41 16.80 -14.66
C THR A 58 3.95 15.36 -14.71
N ALA A 59 4.21 14.76 -13.56
CA ALA A 59 4.65 13.36 -13.48
C ALA A 59 3.61 12.41 -14.06
N ILE A 60 2.32 12.62 -13.75
CA ILE A 60 1.21 11.83 -14.31
C ILE A 60 1.23 11.86 -15.85
N ASP A 61 1.37 13.04 -16.45
CA ASP A 61 1.36 13.19 -17.91
C ASP A 61 2.58 12.51 -18.54
N GLN A 62 3.74 12.62 -17.92
CA GLN A 62 4.98 11.96 -18.37
C GLN A 62 4.89 10.44 -18.27
N TYR A 63 4.34 9.90 -17.18
CA TYR A 63 4.11 8.45 -17.06
C TYR A 63 3.07 7.96 -18.07
N ARG A 64 2.01 8.71 -18.32
CA ARG A 64 1.02 8.39 -19.37
C ARG A 64 1.67 8.34 -20.76
N ARG A 65 2.55 9.29 -21.06
CA ARG A 65 3.27 9.29 -22.34
C ARG A 65 4.21 8.08 -22.44
N SER A 66 4.91 7.73 -21.36
CA SER A 66 5.73 6.52 -21.29
C SER A 66 4.92 5.25 -21.57
N ILE A 67 3.74 5.13 -20.94
CA ILE A 67 2.80 4.00 -21.13
C ILE A 67 2.25 3.96 -22.55
N TYR A 68 1.91 5.11 -23.13
CA TYR A 68 1.44 5.19 -24.52
C TYR A 68 2.48 4.61 -25.49
N LEU A 69 3.75 4.89 -25.27
CA LEU A 69 4.87 4.40 -26.09
C LEU A 69 5.22 2.93 -25.78
N LYS A 70 5.01 2.48 -24.55
CA LYS A 70 5.27 1.11 -24.10
C LYS A 70 4.13 0.62 -23.20
N PRO A 71 3.07 0.01 -23.78
CA PRO A 71 1.88 -0.41 -23.02
C PRO A 71 2.08 -1.53 -22.00
N ASP A 72 3.23 -2.19 -21.98
CA ASP A 72 3.63 -3.22 -21.02
C ASP A 72 4.63 -2.72 -19.97
N PHE A 73 4.82 -1.39 -19.84
CA PHE A 73 5.77 -0.82 -18.91
C PHE A 73 5.20 -0.73 -17.48
N GLY A 74 5.23 -1.83 -16.73
CA GLY A 74 4.65 -1.94 -15.39
C GLY A 74 5.17 -0.93 -14.39
N ASN A 75 6.46 -0.58 -14.43
CA ASN A 75 7.02 0.45 -13.54
C ASN A 75 6.35 1.83 -13.79
N ALA A 76 6.02 2.15 -15.03
CA ALA A 76 5.32 3.41 -15.34
C ALA A 76 3.87 3.38 -14.82
N TYR A 77 3.16 2.26 -14.96
CA TYR A 77 1.83 2.10 -14.35
C TYR A 77 1.89 2.20 -12.82
N TYR A 78 2.86 1.55 -12.18
CA TYR A 78 3.01 1.63 -10.73
C TYR A 78 3.23 3.07 -10.27
N LYS A 79 4.16 3.80 -10.88
CA LYS A 79 4.45 5.20 -10.56
C LYS A 79 3.28 6.13 -10.87
N LEU A 80 2.54 5.87 -11.97
CA LEU A 80 1.30 6.56 -12.29
C LEU A 80 0.27 6.37 -11.17
N GLY A 81 0.04 5.12 -10.75
CA GLY A 81 -0.87 4.80 -9.65
C GLY A 81 -0.50 5.50 -8.35
N VAL A 82 0.80 5.54 -8.00
CA VAL A 82 1.28 6.27 -6.81
C VAL A 82 0.97 7.77 -6.91
N CYS A 83 1.20 8.40 -8.06
CA CYS A 83 0.87 9.81 -8.25
C CYS A 83 -0.63 10.07 -8.15
N GLN A 84 -1.44 9.24 -8.80
CA GLN A 84 -2.90 9.35 -8.78
C GLN A 84 -3.47 9.16 -7.37
N TYR A 85 -2.93 8.21 -6.58
CA TYR A 85 -3.28 8.02 -5.18
C TYR A 85 -2.97 9.28 -4.35
N ARG A 86 -1.78 9.87 -4.52
CA ARG A 86 -1.35 11.07 -3.80
C ARG A 86 -2.19 12.31 -4.12
N VAL A 87 -2.75 12.41 -5.34
CA VAL A 87 -3.66 13.50 -5.73
C VAL A 87 -5.14 13.17 -5.49
N GLY A 88 -5.44 12.05 -4.80
CA GLY A 88 -6.80 11.65 -4.43
C GLY A 88 -7.64 11.05 -5.57
N LYS A 89 -7.04 10.75 -6.73
CA LYS A 89 -7.71 10.10 -7.86
C LYS A 89 -7.77 8.59 -7.65
N LEU A 90 -8.49 8.15 -6.61
CA LEU A 90 -8.45 6.76 -6.11
C LEU A 90 -8.82 5.73 -7.17
N GLN A 91 -9.91 5.96 -7.93
CA GLN A 91 -10.35 5.01 -8.96
C GLN A 91 -9.31 4.82 -10.06
N HIS A 92 -8.71 5.91 -10.55
CA HIS A 92 -7.65 5.85 -11.56
C HIS A 92 -6.38 5.17 -11.01
N ALA A 93 -6.05 5.43 -9.74
CA ALA A 93 -4.93 4.77 -9.08
C ALA A 93 -5.16 3.26 -9.01
N LEU A 94 -6.37 2.82 -8.62
CA LEU A 94 -6.76 1.41 -8.58
C LEU A 94 -6.58 0.75 -9.94
N GLU A 95 -7.10 1.35 -11.02
CA GLU A 95 -6.93 0.86 -12.40
C GLU A 95 -5.46 0.71 -12.78
N SER A 96 -4.64 1.70 -12.42
CA SER A 96 -3.19 1.68 -12.69
C SER A 96 -2.48 0.54 -11.95
N PHE A 97 -2.80 0.32 -10.66
CA PHE A 97 -2.22 -0.78 -9.88
C PHE A 97 -2.71 -2.15 -10.34
N GLN A 98 -4.01 -2.29 -10.66
CA GLN A 98 -4.56 -3.53 -11.22
C GLN A 98 -3.92 -3.89 -12.56
N LYS A 99 -3.64 -2.88 -13.40
CA LYS A 99 -2.94 -3.11 -14.67
C LYS A 99 -1.56 -3.71 -14.45
N VAL A 100 -0.82 -3.27 -13.43
CA VAL A 100 0.47 -3.87 -13.07
C VAL A 100 0.35 -5.37 -12.80
N ALA A 101 -0.70 -5.79 -12.07
CA ALA A 101 -0.92 -7.19 -11.73
C ALA A 101 -1.20 -8.08 -12.97
N THR A 102 -1.68 -7.50 -14.08
CA THR A 102 -1.94 -8.24 -15.33
C THR A 102 -0.70 -8.41 -16.21
N LEU A 103 0.39 -7.68 -15.93
CA LEU A 103 1.61 -7.72 -16.74
C LEU A 103 2.48 -8.90 -16.32
N LYS A 104 2.82 -9.76 -17.30
CA LYS A 104 3.66 -10.94 -17.07
C LYS A 104 5.07 -10.51 -16.64
N ASN A 105 5.68 -11.31 -15.74
CA ASN A 105 7.05 -11.18 -15.28
C ASN A 105 7.38 -9.95 -14.41
N GLN A 106 6.38 -9.29 -13.84
CA GLN A 106 6.62 -8.22 -12.89
C GLN A 106 5.86 -8.51 -11.60
N SER A 107 6.57 -8.98 -10.58
CA SER A 107 6.01 -9.11 -9.23
C SER A 107 6.00 -7.73 -8.58
N HIS A 108 4.84 -7.13 -8.50
CA HIS A 108 4.67 -5.84 -7.87
C HIS A 108 3.80 -5.99 -6.62
N ALA A 109 4.35 -6.64 -5.59
CA ALA A 109 3.67 -6.80 -4.30
C ALA A 109 3.05 -5.48 -3.81
N MET A 110 3.80 -4.38 -3.93
CA MET A 110 3.30 -3.06 -3.54
C MET A 110 2.12 -2.56 -4.38
N ALA A 111 2.00 -2.94 -5.65
CA ALA A 111 0.83 -2.58 -6.46
C ALA A 111 -0.42 -3.32 -5.96
N ILE A 112 -0.28 -4.60 -5.62
CA ILE A 112 -1.36 -5.41 -5.04
C ILE A 112 -1.78 -4.84 -3.68
N TYR A 113 -0.80 -4.48 -2.84
CA TYR A 113 -1.06 -3.82 -1.55
C TYR A 113 -1.84 -2.51 -1.70
N PHE A 114 -1.39 -1.61 -2.58
CA PHE A 114 -2.08 -0.34 -2.82
C PHE A 114 -3.47 -0.53 -3.42
N ALA A 115 -3.67 -1.53 -4.30
CA ALA A 115 -5.00 -1.86 -4.81
C ALA A 115 -5.94 -2.26 -3.67
N GLY A 116 -5.52 -3.18 -2.80
CA GLY A 116 -6.29 -3.58 -1.62
C GLY A 116 -6.58 -2.41 -0.67
N LEU A 117 -5.59 -1.55 -0.41
CA LEU A 117 -5.77 -0.36 0.43
C LEU A 117 -6.80 0.61 -0.17
N ILE A 118 -6.75 0.83 -1.47
CA ILE A 118 -7.73 1.70 -2.16
C ILE A 118 -9.12 1.06 -2.12
N ASP A 119 -9.24 -0.25 -2.31
CA ASP A 119 -10.52 -0.95 -2.21
C ASP A 119 -11.12 -0.83 -0.80
N VAL A 120 -10.31 -0.88 0.27
CA VAL A 120 -10.79 -0.56 1.64
C VAL A 120 -11.31 0.87 1.72
N LEU A 121 -10.60 1.85 1.17
CA LEU A 121 -11.02 3.26 1.18
C LEU A 121 -12.30 3.51 0.37
N LEU A 122 -12.53 2.74 -0.70
CA LEU A 122 -13.73 2.80 -1.52
C LEU A 122 -14.90 1.95 -0.97
N GLY A 123 -14.68 1.18 0.09
CA GLY A 123 -15.67 0.29 0.68
C GLY A 123 -15.88 -1.02 -0.09
N ASN A 124 -14.98 -1.38 -0.99
CA ASN A 124 -15.00 -2.61 -1.79
C ASN A 124 -14.41 -3.79 -1.00
N ASP A 125 -14.98 -4.11 0.15
CA ASP A 125 -14.41 -5.06 1.13
C ASP A 125 -14.08 -6.45 0.53
N ALA A 126 -14.83 -6.92 -0.46
CA ALA A 126 -14.58 -8.20 -1.12
C ALA A 126 -13.30 -8.14 -1.97
N ALA A 127 -13.18 -7.12 -2.82
CA ALA A 127 -12.00 -6.92 -3.66
C ALA A 127 -10.75 -6.65 -2.81
N ALA A 128 -10.89 -5.88 -1.73
CA ALA A 128 -9.81 -5.66 -0.77
C ALA A 128 -9.30 -6.98 -0.16
N ALA A 129 -10.20 -7.88 0.26
CA ALA A 129 -9.82 -9.17 0.82
C ALA A 129 -9.07 -10.04 -0.22
N GLU A 130 -9.54 -10.09 -1.46
CA GLU A 130 -8.86 -10.80 -2.56
C GLU A 130 -7.47 -10.23 -2.85
N ALA A 131 -7.33 -8.90 -2.83
CA ALA A 131 -6.05 -8.23 -3.02
C ALA A 131 -5.07 -8.56 -1.89
N PHE A 132 -5.49 -8.50 -0.61
CA PHE A 132 -4.62 -8.84 0.52
C PHE A 132 -4.28 -10.34 0.59
N ASP A 133 -5.20 -11.24 0.21
CA ASP A 133 -4.89 -12.66 0.05
C ASP A 133 -3.83 -12.90 -1.05
N SER A 134 -3.93 -12.16 -2.15
CA SER A 134 -2.94 -12.21 -3.23
C SER A 134 -1.60 -11.63 -2.78
N PHE A 135 -1.62 -10.52 -2.02
CA PHE A 135 -0.43 -9.90 -1.46
C PHE A 135 0.29 -10.86 -0.49
N ARG A 136 -0.45 -11.56 0.39
CA ARG A 136 0.10 -12.57 1.31
C ARG A 136 0.80 -13.72 0.59
N LYS A 137 0.31 -14.14 -0.59
CA LYS A 137 0.96 -15.18 -1.41
C LYS A 137 2.28 -14.71 -2.01
N VAL A 138 2.40 -13.42 -2.33
CA VAL A 138 3.60 -12.83 -2.94
C VAL A 138 4.62 -12.38 -1.89
N SER A 139 4.15 -11.97 -0.71
CA SER A 139 4.97 -11.49 0.41
C SER A 139 4.50 -12.15 1.71
N PRO A 140 4.76 -13.45 1.90
CA PRO A 140 4.25 -14.21 3.06
C PRO A 140 4.85 -13.73 4.39
N GLU A 141 6.01 -13.09 4.38
CA GLU A 141 6.66 -12.48 5.53
C GLU A 141 6.01 -11.15 5.96
N SER A 142 5.11 -10.61 5.14
CA SER A 142 4.49 -9.31 5.44
C SER A 142 3.26 -9.47 6.34
N HIS A 143 3.33 -8.91 7.54
CA HIS A 143 2.23 -8.90 8.50
C HIS A 143 1.07 -7.98 8.10
N ILE A 144 1.29 -7.09 7.13
CA ILE A 144 0.28 -6.10 6.70
C ILE A 144 -0.97 -6.78 6.13
N ALA A 145 -0.81 -7.84 5.33
CA ALA A 145 -1.95 -8.57 4.77
C ALA A 145 -2.83 -9.18 5.86
N ASN A 146 -2.23 -9.84 6.85
CA ASN A 146 -2.94 -10.44 7.98
C ASN A 146 -3.71 -9.38 8.78
N PHE A 147 -3.14 -8.19 8.97
CA PHE A 147 -3.79 -7.09 9.65
C PHE A 147 -5.07 -6.64 8.94
N TYR A 148 -4.99 -6.34 7.64
CA TYR A 148 -6.16 -5.89 6.88
C TYR A 148 -7.20 -6.99 6.68
N LEU A 149 -6.78 -8.24 6.46
CA LEU A 149 -7.70 -9.38 6.39
C LEU A 149 -8.47 -9.57 7.68
N ALA A 150 -7.79 -9.51 8.83
CA ALA A 150 -8.45 -9.59 10.13
C ALA A 150 -9.42 -8.43 10.36
N GLN A 151 -9.03 -7.21 9.99
CA GLN A 151 -9.89 -6.04 10.08
C GLN A 151 -11.17 -6.18 9.23
N LEU A 152 -11.05 -6.67 7.99
CA LEU A 152 -12.18 -6.93 7.11
C LEU A 152 -13.09 -8.04 7.65
N LYS A 153 -12.54 -9.11 8.23
CA LYS A 153 -13.29 -10.19 8.87
C LYS A 153 -14.07 -9.69 10.08
N LEU A 154 -13.44 -8.88 10.94
CA LEU A 154 -14.13 -8.25 12.09
C LEU A 154 -15.29 -7.35 11.64
N LYS A 155 -15.10 -6.56 10.58
CA LYS A 155 -16.13 -5.70 9.99
C LYS A 155 -17.35 -6.50 9.50
N ARG A 156 -17.13 -7.74 9.04
CA ARG A 156 -18.17 -8.66 8.58
C ARG A 156 -18.74 -9.54 9.69
N ASN A 157 -18.33 -9.37 10.95
CA ASN A 157 -18.64 -10.22 12.08
C ASN A 157 -18.20 -11.69 11.91
N GLU A 158 -17.19 -11.94 11.07
CA GLU A 158 -16.54 -13.24 10.87
C GLU A 158 -15.49 -13.45 11.97
N PHE A 159 -15.93 -13.37 13.23
CA PHE A 159 -15.05 -13.29 14.40
C PHE A 159 -14.11 -14.50 14.54
N LYS A 160 -14.63 -15.71 14.30
CA LYS A 160 -13.86 -16.95 14.38
C LYS A 160 -12.71 -16.95 13.38
N ASP A 161 -12.99 -16.50 12.15
CA ASP A 161 -11.99 -16.51 11.07
C ASP A 161 -10.95 -15.38 11.22
N ALA A 162 -11.24 -14.39 12.06
CA ALA A 162 -10.30 -13.33 12.40
C ALA A 162 -9.25 -13.77 13.45
N LEU A 163 -9.52 -14.80 14.27
CA LEU A 163 -8.65 -15.18 15.38
C LEU A 163 -7.27 -15.65 14.93
N ASP A 164 -7.20 -16.55 13.93
CA ASP A 164 -5.92 -17.12 13.48
C ASP A 164 -4.94 -16.05 12.95
N PRO A 165 -5.31 -15.20 11.99
CA PRO A 165 -4.43 -14.13 11.54
C PRO A 165 -4.07 -13.13 12.64
N LEU A 166 -4.97 -12.86 13.60
CA LEU A 166 -4.68 -11.97 14.73
C LEU A 166 -3.74 -12.61 15.74
N ALA A 167 -3.88 -13.92 16.00
CA ALA A 167 -2.98 -14.63 16.90
C ALA A 167 -1.54 -14.68 16.34
N GLN A 168 -1.39 -14.92 15.03
CA GLN A 168 -0.10 -14.83 14.36
C GLN A 168 0.50 -13.43 14.49
N LEU A 169 -0.27 -12.38 14.19
CA LEU A 169 0.17 -11.00 14.36
C LEU A 169 0.59 -10.68 15.80
N ALA A 170 -0.17 -11.14 16.79
CA ALA A 170 0.16 -10.90 18.20
C ALA A 170 1.46 -11.59 18.63
N ALA A 171 1.76 -12.76 18.08
CA ALA A 171 3.01 -13.46 18.33
C ALA A 171 4.21 -12.72 17.74
N GLU A 172 4.06 -12.16 16.55
CA GLU A 172 5.12 -11.47 15.80
C GLU A 172 5.26 -10.00 16.19
N THR A 173 4.16 -9.38 16.64
CA THR A 173 4.12 -7.97 17.04
C THR A 173 3.52 -7.80 18.45
N PRO A 174 4.12 -8.36 19.50
CA PRO A 174 3.53 -8.45 20.86
C PRO A 174 3.32 -7.10 21.54
N HIS A 175 3.91 -6.03 21.03
CA HIS A 175 3.78 -4.66 21.52
C HIS A 175 2.87 -3.78 20.65
N PHE A 176 2.12 -4.36 19.73
CA PHE A 176 1.18 -3.61 18.89
C PHE A 176 -0.23 -3.67 19.51
N ALA A 177 -0.59 -2.63 20.27
CA ALA A 177 -1.85 -2.54 21.03
C ALA A 177 -3.10 -2.81 20.17
N GLU A 178 -3.11 -2.36 18.92
CA GLU A 178 -4.24 -2.54 18.01
C GLU A 178 -4.57 -4.01 17.76
N VAL A 179 -3.57 -4.87 17.62
CA VAL A 179 -3.78 -6.32 17.42
C VAL A 179 -4.45 -6.95 18.64
N HIS A 180 -4.04 -6.58 19.84
CA HIS A 180 -4.67 -7.05 21.07
C HIS A 180 -6.10 -6.52 21.24
N TYR A 181 -6.35 -5.26 20.85
CA TYR A 181 -7.70 -4.72 20.78
C TYR A 181 -8.58 -5.54 19.82
N MET A 182 -8.08 -5.82 18.61
CA MET A 182 -8.81 -6.59 17.59
C MET A 182 -9.08 -8.03 18.04
N LEU A 183 -8.12 -8.70 18.73
CA LEU A 183 -8.35 -10.00 19.38
C LEU A 183 -9.48 -9.92 20.41
N GLY A 184 -9.46 -8.88 21.25
CA GLY A 184 -10.53 -8.64 22.22
C GLY A 184 -11.90 -8.49 21.56
N VAL A 185 -11.97 -7.78 20.42
CA VAL A 185 -13.22 -7.64 19.65
C VAL A 185 -13.68 -8.99 19.08
N ALA A 186 -12.75 -9.80 18.55
CA ALA A 186 -13.08 -11.13 18.04
C ALA A 186 -13.65 -12.05 19.13
N HIS A 187 -12.96 -12.15 20.27
CA HIS A 187 -13.42 -12.95 21.42
C HIS A 187 -14.75 -12.44 21.97
N TYR A 188 -14.93 -11.11 22.06
CA TYR A 188 -16.20 -10.52 22.49
C TYR A 188 -17.36 -10.92 21.56
N GLY A 189 -17.13 -10.88 20.23
CA GLY A 189 -18.12 -11.29 19.23
C GLY A 189 -18.46 -12.79 19.28
N LEU A 190 -17.58 -13.61 19.84
CA LEU A 190 -17.78 -15.05 20.09
C LEU A 190 -18.36 -15.34 21.49
N HIS A 191 -18.70 -14.31 22.27
CA HIS A 191 -19.15 -14.43 23.67
C HIS A 191 -18.10 -15.04 24.62
N GLU A 192 -16.83 -15.00 24.26
CA GLU A 192 -15.70 -15.46 25.06
C GLU A 192 -15.18 -14.31 25.95
N ASN A 193 -16.04 -13.85 26.88
CA ASN A 193 -15.83 -12.63 27.63
C ASN A 193 -14.52 -12.60 28.43
N MET A 194 -14.10 -13.74 29.00
CA MET A 194 -12.84 -13.81 29.77
C MET A 194 -11.61 -13.58 28.90
N GLU A 195 -11.60 -14.15 27.69
CA GLU A 195 -10.49 -13.95 26.74
C GLU A 195 -10.51 -12.51 26.18
N ALA A 196 -11.70 -11.96 25.90
CA ALA A 196 -11.87 -10.56 25.51
C ALA A 196 -11.28 -9.60 26.56
N ILE A 197 -11.59 -9.82 27.85
CA ILE A 197 -11.04 -9.02 28.97
C ILE A 197 -9.50 -9.08 28.99
N LYS A 198 -8.91 -10.28 28.87
CA LYS A 198 -7.44 -10.43 28.81
C LYS A 198 -6.84 -9.63 27.66
N CYS A 199 -7.43 -9.71 26.48
CA CYS A 199 -6.94 -9.01 25.31
C CYS A 199 -7.06 -7.48 25.45
N PHE A 200 -8.20 -6.95 25.93
CA PHE A 200 -8.37 -5.52 26.16
C PHE A 200 -7.42 -4.98 27.25
N ARG A 201 -7.17 -5.75 28.33
CA ARG A 201 -6.19 -5.40 29.34
C ARG A 201 -4.79 -5.32 28.72
N ARG A 202 -4.42 -6.31 27.91
CA ARG A 202 -3.13 -6.31 27.22
C ARG A 202 -2.97 -5.10 26.28
N ALA A 203 -4.01 -4.74 25.55
CA ALA A 203 -4.02 -3.52 24.73
C ALA A 203 -3.76 -2.26 25.58
N LEU A 204 -4.38 -2.16 26.77
CA LEU A 204 -4.18 -1.03 27.69
C LEU A 204 -2.83 -1.03 28.41
N GLU A 205 -2.21 -2.18 28.65
CA GLU A 205 -0.83 -2.25 29.17
C GLU A 205 0.15 -1.63 28.16
N ILE A 206 -0.10 -1.81 26.86
CA ILE A 206 0.74 -1.27 25.78
C ILE A 206 0.39 0.19 25.51
N ASN A 207 -0.90 0.51 25.40
CA ASN A 207 -1.41 1.86 25.18
C ASN A 207 -2.47 2.24 26.23
N PRO A 208 -2.06 2.82 27.37
CA PRO A 208 -2.97 3.20 28.46
C PRO A 208 -4.04 4.23 28.05
N ASN A 209 -3.89 4.89 26.91
CA ASN A 209 -4.83 5.92 26.43
C ASN A 209 -5.86 5.40 25.42
N ASP A 210 -5.88 4.10 25.10
CA ASP A 210 -6.87 3.54 24.16
C ASP A 210 -8.28 3.53 24.77
N GLN A 211 -9.08 4.53 24.42
CA GLN A 211 -10.45 4.70 24.93
C GLN A 211 -11.37 3.56 24.50
N ARG A 212 -11.11 2.93 23.33
CA ARG A 212 -11.91 1.82 22.84
C ARG A 212 -11.79 0.60 23.76
N SER A 213 -10.57 0.24 24.14
CA SER A 213 -10.30 -0.85 25.08
C SER A 213 -10.87 -0.55 26.46
N LYS A 214 -10.75 0.70 26.96
CA LYS A 214 -11.36 1.11 28.24
C LYS A 214 -12.88 0.92 28.23
N THR A 215 -13.55 1.41 27.19
CA THR A 215 -14.99 1.30 27.04
C THR A 215 -15.44 -0.16 26.97
N ARG A 216 -14.75 -1.00 26.19
CA ARG A 216 -15.06 -2.43 26.06
C ARG A 216 -14.85 -3.17 27.37
N LEU A 217 -13.78 -2.84 28.10
CA LEU A 217 -13.48 -3.46 29.38
C LEU A 217 -14.53 -3.08 30.44
N ALA A 218 -14.92 -1.81 30.52
CA ALA A 218 -15.98 -1.36 31.42
C ALA A 218 -17.29 -2.11 31.16
N LEU A 219 -17.72 -2.23 29.89
CA LEU A 219 -18.93 -2.99 29.53
C LEU A 219 -18.88 -4.46 29.98
N LEU A 220 -17.69 -5.07 30.08
CA LEU A 220 -17.55 -6.47 30.48
C LEU A 220 -17.38 -6.66 31.98
N THR A 221 -16.95 -5.61 32.72
CA THR A 221 -16.63 -5.72 34.14
C THR A 221 -17.62 -4.99 35.05
N ASP A 222 -18.30 -3.94 34.54
CA ASP A 222 -19.20 -3.10 35.34
C ASP A 222 -20.69 -3.56 35.28
N THR A 223 -21.00 -4.66 34.62
CA THR A 223 -22.33 -5.27 34.75
C THR A 223 -22.51 -5.81 36.17
N PRO A 224 -23.44 -5.26 36.97
CA PRO A 224 -23.72 -5.85 38.27
C PRO A 224 -24.12 -7.30 38.05
N TRP A 225 -23.43 -8.19 38.73
CA TRP A 225 -23.76 -9.61 38.78
C TRP A 225 -25.12 -9.74 39.47
N SER A 226 -26.17 -9.86 38.68
CA SER A 226 -27.50 -10.20 39.18
C SER A 226 -27.65 -11.71 39.28
#